data_9bf9e6b1f901740580f6278b50d8c606
#
_entry.id   9bf9e6b1f901740580f6278b50d8c606
#
_cell.length_a   1.000
_cell.length_b   1.000
_cell.length_c   1.000
_cell.angle_alpha   90.00
_cell.angle_beta   90.00
_cell.angle_gamma   90.00
#
_symmetry.space_group_name_H-M   'P 1'
#
loop_
_entity.id
_entity.type
_entity.pdbx_description
1 polymer ?
#
loop_
_entity_poly.entity_id
_entity_poly.type
_entity_poly.pdbx_seq_one_letter_code
_entity_poly.pdbx_strand_id
1 'polypeptide(L)'
;MKKKRLIALLICAVVLFSMAACFCMSAAAAPADTPDGEQVTTSWFDDIKAQFKLNFIEKDRWKTLLDGLGNTLKITLLAALLGVAIGIVVAAVRTTYDNNKENMKHNKSIGYYVLGFFNSVCKVYLTIIRGTPVVVQLLIIYFIIFASSTNDILIATLAFGINSGAYVAEILRGGIMSIDKGQFEAGRSIGFNYLQTMLYIIIPQVLKNVLPTLLNEFIALLKETSVAGYVGVVDLTRAGNAIRGATFSAFMPLIAVALIYLAIVMLLTWIVGIIERRLRKSE
;
A
#
# COMPACT_ATOMS: atom_id res chain seq x y z
N MET A 1 19.06 11.03 -15.62
CA MET A 1 17.60 10.95 -15.91
C MET A 1 17.26 10.11 -17.13
N LYS A 2 17.96 10.22 -18.29
CA LYS A 2 17.67 9.46 -19.53
C LYS A 2 17.77 7.93 -19.37
N LYS A 3 18.79 7.39 -18.65
CA LYS A 3 18.95 5.93 -18.40
C LYS A 3 17.80 5.30 -17.63
N LYS A 4 17.26 5.99 -16.59
CA LYS A 4 16.12 5.46 -15.80
C LYS A 4 14.82 5.41 -16.62
N ARG A 5 14.59 6.39 -17.51
CA ARG A 5 13.44 6.36 -18.44
C ARG A 5 13.56 5.27 -19.50
N LEU A 6 14.77 5.00 -19.98
CA LEU A 6 15.03 3.92 -20.94
C LEU A 6 14.80 2.54 -20.30
N ILE A 7 15.24 2.34 -19.06
CA ILE A 7 15.00 1.09 -18.30
C ILE A 7 13.50 0.89 -18.04
N ALA A 8 12.78 1.94 -17.64
CA ALA A 8 11.33 1.86 -17.45
C ALA A 8 10.58 1.52 -18.75
N LEU A 9 10.99 2.13 -19.88
CA LEU A 9 10.43 1.81 -21.19
C LEU A 9 10.75 0.38 -21.62
N LEU A 10 11.97 -0.12 -21.37
CA LEU A 10 12.36 -1.50 -21.64
C LEU A 10 11.56 -2.50 -20.80
N ILE A 11 11.35 -2.22 -19.51
CA ILE A 11 10.52 -3.05 -18.62
C ILE A 11 9.07 -3.04 -19.10
N CYS A 12 8.50 -1.88 -19.43
CA CYS A 12 7.16 -1.79 -20.01
C CYS A 12 7.06 -2.59 -21.33
N ALA A 13 8.06 -2.48 -22.20
CA ALA A 13 8.09 -3.21 -23.46
C ALA A 13 8.17 -4.73 -23.26
N VAL A 14 8.98 -5.19 -22.29
CA VAL A 14 9.10 -6.63 -21.93
C VAL A 14 7.78 -7.14 -21.34
N VAL A 15 7.13 -6.38 -20.45
CA VAL A 15 5.83 -6.75 -19.87
C VAL A 15 4.76 -6.78 -20.97
N LEU A 16 4.70 -5.79 -21.84
CA LEU A 16 3.76 -5.77 -22.98
C LEU A 16 4.03 -6.91 -23.96
N PHE A 17 5.30 -7.24 -24.22
CA PHE A 17 5.68 -8.35 -25.10
C PHE A 17 5.34 -9.71 -24.48
N SER A 18 5.58 -9.90 -23.16
CA SER A 18 5.18 -11.13 -22.46
C SER A 18 3.67 -11.31 -22.41
N MET A 19 2.91 -10.21 -22.26
CA MET A 19 1.45 -10.23 -22.33
C MET A 19 0.94 -10.55 -23.73
N ALA A 20 1.56 -10.00 -24.78
CA ALA A 20 1.23 -10.31 -26.18
C ALA A 20 1.56 -11.76 -26.53
N ALA A 21 2.69 -12.30 -26.06
CA ALA A 21 3.08 -13.69 -26.27
C ALA A 21 2.11 -14.66 -25.54
N CYS A 22 1.67 -14.33 -24.34
CA CYS A 22 0.67 -15.11 -23.59
C CYS A 22 -0.69 -15.07 -24.31
N PHE A 23 -1.05 -13.96 -24.93
CA PHE A 23 -2.27 -13.81 -25.74
C PHE A 23 -2.23 -14.68 -27.00
N CYS A 24 -1.09 -14.70 -27.71
CA CYS A 24 -0.90 -15.58 -28.86
C CYS A 24 -0.99 -17.07 -28.50
N MET A 25 -0.46 -17.49 -27.35
CA MET A 25 -0.56 -18.87 -26.87
C MET A 25 -2.01 -19.24 -26.46
N SER A 26 -2.77 -18.31 -25.88
CA SER A 26 -4.18 -18.53 -25.55
C SER A 26 -5.08 -18.61 -26.80
N ALA A 27 -4.76 -17.86 -27.84
CA ALA A 27 -5.49 -17.93 -29.11
C ALA A 27 -5.19 -19.22 -29.89
N ALA A 28 -3.99 -19.79 -29.72
CA ALA A 28 -3.61 -21.07 -30.34
C ALA A 28 -4.19 -22.30 -29.61
N ALA A 29 -4.70 -22.13 -28.37
CA ALA A 29 -5.31 -23.20 -27.57
C ALA A 29 -6.85 -23.26 -27.68
N ALA A 30 -7.45 -22.56 -28.66
CA ALA A 30 -8.87 -22.74 -28.96
C ALA A 30 -9.09 -24.18 -29.53
N PRO A 31 -10.10 -24.94 -29.02
CA PRO A 31 -10.32 -26.27 -29.52
C PRO A 31 -10.68 -26.22 -31.00
N ALA A 32 -9.88 -26.90 -31.81
CA ALA A 32 -10.26 -27.30 -33.14
C ALA A 32 -11.39 -28.34 -33.01
N ASP A 33 -12.37 -28.26 -33.94
CA ASP A 33 -13.45 -29.20 -34.20
C ASP A 33 -14.79 -28.98 -33.48
N THR A 34 -15.60 -28.10 -34.13
CA THR A 34 -17.04 -28.40 -34.30
C THR A 34 -17.26 -28.82 -35.74
N PRO A 35 -18.04 -29.89 -35.99
CA PRO A 35 -18.17 -30.51 -37.31
C PRO A 35 -19.19 -29.85 -38.25
N ASP A 36 -19.52 -28.60 -38.09
CA ASP A 36 -20.39 -27.87 -39.01
C ASP A 36 -19.68 -26.66 -39.56
N GLY A 37 -19.33 -26.77 -40.84
CA GLY A 37 -18.45 -25.90 -41.62
C GLY A 37 -19.04 -24.54 -41.98
N GLU A 38 -19.34 -23.69 -41.05
CA GLU A 38 -19.41 -22.24 -41.24
C GLU A 38 -18.27 -21.57 -40.48
N GLN A 39 -17.16 -21.40 -41.17
CA GLN A 39 -16.11 -20.48 -40.71
C GLN A 39 -16.67 -19.07 -40.78
N VAL A 40 -17.35 -18.62 -39.74
CA VAL A 40 -17.58 -17.21 -39.51
C VAL A 40 -16.21 -16.63 -39.20
N THR A 41 -15.53 -16.09 -40.20
CA THR A 41 -14.32 -15.27 -40.06
C THR A 41 -14.72 -13.97 -39.35
N THR A 42 -15.03 -14.03 -38.07
CA THR A 42 -15.19 -12.81 -37.25
C THR A 42 -13.84 -12.10 -37.28
N SER A 43 -13.84 -10.84 -37.70
CA SER A 43 -12.62 -10.02 -37.60
C SER A 43 -12.16 -10.01 -36.15
N TRP A 44 -10.87 -10.16 -35.90
CA TRP A 44 -10.27 -10.04 -34.53
C TRP A 44 -10.80 -8.82 -33.75
N PHE A 45 -11.09 -7.71 -34.46
CA PHE A 45 -11.70 -6.53 -33.86
C PHE A 45 -13.15 -6.75 -33.40
N ASP A 46 -13.91 -7.56 -34.12
CA ASP A 46 -15.32 -7.86 -33.77
C ASP A 46 -15.36 -8.75 -32.51
N ASP A 47 -14.44 -9.70 -32.37
CA ASP A 47 -14.29 -10.52 -31.17
C ASP A 47 -13.92 -9.69 -29.94
N ILE A 48 -12.97 -8.78 -30.08
CA ILE A 48 -12.62 -7.86 -28.99
C ILE A 48 -13.81 -7.00 -28.59
N LYS A 49 -14.54 -6.45 -29.57
CA LYS A 49 -15.71 -5.60 -29.33
C LYS A 49 -16.84 -6.40 -28.65
N ALA A 50 -17.07 -7.62 -29.07
CA ALA A 50 -18.04 -8.52 -28.47
C ALA A 50 -17.66 -8.85 -27.01
N GLN A 51 -16.41 -9.21 -26.76
CA GLN A 51 -15.90 -9.47 -25.43
C GLN A 51 -15.94 -8.23 -24.52
N PHE A 52 -15.61 -7.05 -25.05
CA PHE A 52 -15.70 -5.79 -24.30
C PHE A 52 -17.15 -5.51 -23.90
N LYS A 53 -18.11 -5.67 -24.83
CA LYS A 53 -19.52 -5.50 -24.57
C LYS A 53 -20.00 -6.48 -23.50
N LEU A 54 -19.65 -7.76 -23.63
CA LEU A 54 -19.99 -8.83 -22.69
C LEU A 54 -19.44 -8.54 -21.29
N ASN A 55 -18.17 -8.14 -21.17
CA ASN A 55 -17.50 -8.02 -19.87
C ASN A 55 -17.84 -6.73 -19.14
N PHE A 56 -18.17 -5.64 -19.84
CA PHE A 56 -18.30 -4.32 -19.19
C PHE A 56 -19.68 -3.68 -19.41
N ILE A 57 -20.25 -3.78 -20.60
CA ILE A 57 -21.50 -3.05 -20.94
C ILE A 57 -22.73 -3.85 -20.51
N GLU A 58 -22.76 -5.14 -20.81
CA GLU A 58 -23.88 -6.00 -20.41
C GLU A 58 -24.05 -6.04 -18.90
N LYS A 59 -25.31 -5.87 -18.46
CA LYS A 59 -25.68 -5.82 -17.03
C LYS A 59 -24.90 -4.75 -16.24
N ASP A 60 -24.40 -3.70 -16.91
CA ASP A 60 -23.69 -2.58 -16.26
C ASP A 60 -22.49 -3.01 -15.38
N ARG A 61 -21.78 -4.07 -15.76
CA ARG A 61 -20.69 -4.65 -14.96
C ARG A 61 -19.54 -3.67 -14.67
N TRP A 62 -19.36 -2.63 -15.50
CA TRP A 62 -18.40 -1.57 -15.23
C TRP A 62 -18.68 -0.84 -13.90
N LYS A 63 -19.96 -0.79 -13.44
CA LYS A 63 -20.33 -0.20 -12.15
C LYS A 63 -19.70 -1.00 -11.00
N THR A 64 -19.66 -2.33 -11.11
CA THR A 64 -19.01 -3.19 -10.10
C THR A 64 -17.53 -2.87 -9.95
N LEU A 65 -16.82 -2.52 -11.05
CA LEU A 65 -15.43 -2.06 -10.98
C LEU A 65 -15.30 -0.71 -10.27
N LEU A 66 -16.22 0.22 -10.53
CA LEU A 66 -16.21 1.53 -9.85
C LEU A 66 -16.51 1.39 -8.35
N ASP A 67 -17.47 0.56 -7.98
CA ASP A 67 -17.79 0.27 -6.57
C ASP A 67 -16.60 -0.39 -5.87
N GLY A 68 -15.97 -1.38 -6.53
CA GLY A 68 -14.77 -2.03 -6.05
C GLY A 68 -13.60 -1.05 -5.88
N LEU A 69 -13.42 -0.15 -6.84
CA LEU A 69 -12.42 0.92 -6.75
C LEU A 69 -12.71 1.86 -5.58
N GLY A 70 -13.97 2.27 -5.40
CA GLY A 70 -14.41 3.10 -4.28
C GLY A 70 -14.08 2.46 -2.94
N ASN A 71 -14.36 1.17 -2.77
CA ASN A 71 -14.02 0.43 -1.56
C ASN A 71 -12.50 0.32 -1.35
N THR A 72 -11.73 0.04 -2.40
CA THR A 72 -10.26 0.00 -2.36
C THR A 72 -9.70 1.33 -1.85
N LEU A 73 -10.12 2.46 -2.44
CA LEU A 73 -9.66 3.79 -2.03
C LEU A 73 -10.09 4.13 -0.61
N LYS A 74 -11.33 3.80 -0.22
CA LYS A 74 -11.85 4.02 1.13
C LYS A 74 -11.04 3.26 2.19
N ILE A 75 -10.81 1.96 1.97
CA ILE A 75 -10.01 1.14 2.89
C ILE A 75 -8.59 1.68 2.96
N THR A 76 -7.96 1.97 1.82
CA THR A 76 -6.58 2.50 1.77
C THR A 76 -6.45 3.79 2.57
N LEU A 77 -7.36 4.74 2.37
CA LEU A 77 -7.31 6.04 3.06
C LEU A 77 -7.48 5.87 4.57
N LEU A 78 -8.50 5.12 4.99
CA LEU A 78 -8.77 4.91 6.43
C LEU A 78 -7.66 4.10 7.10
N ALA A 79 -7.13 3.07 6.43
CA ALA A 79 -6.00 2.28 6.91
C ALA A 79 -4.71 3.11 7.00
N ALA A 80 -4.46 4.00 6.04
CA ALA A 80 -3.31 4.91 6.09
C ALA A 80 -3.40 5.88 7.26
N LEU A 81 -4.57 6.48 7.51
CA LEU A 81 -4.79 7.36 8.66
C LEU A 81 -4.57 6.64 9.99
N LEU A 82 -5.12 5.43 10.13
CA LEU A 82 -4.90 4.59 11.30
C LEU A 82 -3.42 4.19 11.43
N GLY A 83 -2.78 3.81 10.32
CA GLY A 83 -1.37 3.45 10.26
C GLY A 83 -0.46 4.60 10.70
N VAL A 84 -0.74 5.83 10.24
CA VAL A 84 0.00 7.03 10.68
C VAL A 84 -0.18 7.26 12.18
N ALA A 85 -1.40 7.15 12.70
CA ALA A 85 -1.65 7.32 14.14
C ALA A 85 -0.88 6.29 14.99
N ILE A 86 -0.95 5.01 14.64
CA ILE A 86 -0.20 3.93 15.32
C ILE A 86 1.30 4.17 15.16
N GLY A 87 1.76 4.48 13.95
CA GLY A 87 3.17 4.70 13.63
C GLY A 87 3.79 5.83 14.43
N ILE A 88 3.08 6.95 14.63
CA ILE A 88 3.53 8.07 15.46
C ILE A 88 3.73 7.61 16.91
N VAL A 89 2.77 6.90 17.49
CA VAL A 89 2.85 6.42 18.87
C VAL A 89 4.03 5.46 19.04
N VAL A 90 4.16 4.47 18.15
CA VAL A 90 5.25 3.48 18.20
C VAL A 90 6.61 4.14 17.98
N ALA A 91 6.74 5.03 17.01
CA ALA A 91 7.98 5.76 16.76
C ALA A 91 8.38 6.63 17.96
N ALA A 92 7.41 7.34 18.57
CA ALA A 92 7.67 8.18 19.74
C ALA A 92 8.20 7.35 20.93
N VAL A 93 7.56 6.22 21.26
CA VAL A 93 8.02 5.33 22.34
C VAL A 93 9.43 4.81 22.06
N ARG A 94 9.67 4.30 20.84
CA ARG A 94 10.95 3.74 20.44
C ARG A 94 12.07 4.75 20.46
N THR A 95 11.84 5.93 19.86
CA THR A 95 12.86 6.99 19.78
C THR A 95 13.16 7.56 21.17
N THR A 96 12.14 7.77 22.01
CA THR A 96 12.35 8.23 23.38
C THR A 96 13.18 7.24 24.18
N TYR A 97 12.94 5.93 24.03
CA TYR A 97 13.74 4.91 24.68
C TYR A 97 15.18 4.91 24.18
N ASP A 98 15.38 4.93 22.85
CA ASP A 98 16.71 4.87 22.24
C ASP A 98 17.57 6.10 22.62
N ASN A 99 16.97 7.30 22.69
CA ASN A 99 17.66 8.54 23.06
C ASN A 99 17.98 8.66 24.56
N ASN A 100 17.16 8.05 25.42
CA ASN A 100 17.33 8.19 26.86
C ASN A 100 17.99 6.97 27.51
N LYS A 101 18.25 5.90 26.76
CA LYS A 101 18.75 4.62 27.28
C LYS A 101 20.02 4.76 28.14
N GLU A 102 20.99 5.58 27.75
CA GLU A 102 22.24 5.75 28.47
C GLU A 102 22.03 6.56 29.76
N ASN A 103 21.31 7.67 29.70
CA ASN A 103 21.03 8.53 30.85
C ASN A 103 20.14 7.83 31.89
N MET A 104 19.17 7.06 31.43
CA MET A 104 18.23 6.35 32.30
C MET A 104 18.81 5.06 32.91
N LYS A 105 19.84 4.47 32.30
CA LYS A 105 20.53 3.30 32.84
C LYS A 105 21.31 3.64 34.12
N HIS A 106 21.80 4.88 34.25
CA HIS A 106 22.47 5.37 35.46
C HIS A 106 21.46 5.69 36.58
N ASN A 107 20.27 6.14 36.23
CA ASN A 107 19.25 6.51 37.19
C ASN A 107 18.06 5.54 37.07
N LYS A 108 18.08 4.40 37.78
CA LYS A 108 17.05 3.34 37.72
C LYS A 108 15.69 3.83 38.27
N SER A 109 15.12 4.83 37.60
CA SER A 109 13.80 5.38 37.93
C SER A 109 12.71 4.42 37.44
N ILE A 110 11.54 4.42 38.10
CA ILE A 110 10.34 3.68 37.67
C ILE A 110 10.01 4.00 36.20
N GLY A 111 10.19 5.25 35.77
CA GLY A 111 10.01 5.66 34.37
C GLY A 111 10.85 4.88 33.37
N TYR A 112 12.07 4.45 33.73
CA TYR A 112 12.91 3.60 32.89
C TYR A 112 12.28 2.22 32.63
N TYR A 113 11.77 1.59 33.67
CA TYR A 113 11.14 0.27 33.55
C TYR A 113 9.84 0.33 32.76
N VAL A 114 9.02 1.36 32.99
CA VAL A 114 7.77 1.59 32.25
C VAL A 114 8.04 1.83 30.77
N LEU A 115 8.97 2.73 30.44
CA LEU A 115 9.34 3.01 29.05
C LEU A 115 9.99 1.78 28.39
N GLY A 116 10.80 1.01 29.13
CA GLY A 116 11.40 -0.24 28.68
C GLY A 116 10.36 -1.30 28.36
N PHE A 117 9.31 -1.42 29.17
CA PHE A 117 8.19 -2.31 28.92
C PHE A 117 7.45 -1.94 27.62
N PHE A 118 7.04 -0.69 27.47
CA PHE A 118 6.36 -0.23 26.24
C PHE A 118 7.25 -0.38 25.00
N ASN A 119 8.55 -0.08 25.11
CA ASN A 119 9.49 -0.31 24.01
C ASN A 119 9.58 -1.79 23.64
N SER A 120 9.53 -2.70 24.61
CA SER A 120 9.53 -4.15 24.34
C SER A 120 8.26 -4.60 23.64
N VAL A 121 7.09 -4.10 24.06
CA VAL A 121 5.81 -4.33 23.39
C VAL A 121 5.86 -3.82 21.93
N CYS A 122 6.36 -2.60 21.72
CA CYS A 122 6.55 -2.06 20.37
C CYS A 122 7.50 -2.94 19.52
N LYS A 123 8.59 -3.45 20.09
CA LYS A 123 9.50 -4.36 19.36
C LYS A 123 8.80 -5.64 18.94
N VAL A 124 8.05 -6.27 19.84
CA VAL A 124 7.28 -7.49 19.55
C VAL A 124 6.27 -7.21 18.44
N TYR A 125 5.51 -6.11 18.53
CA TYR A 125 4.57 -5.68 17.49
C TYR A 125 5.27 -5.54 16.13
N LEU A 126 6.36 -4.78 16.05
CA LEU A 126 7.09 -4.59 14.79
C LEU A 126 7.64 -5.91 14.23
N THR A 127 8.15 -6.79 15.10
CA THR A 127 8.71 -8.08 14.70
C THR A 127 7.62 -8.99 14.12
N ILE A 128 6.46 -9.09 14.78
CA ILE A 128 5.35 -9.93 14.31
C ILE A 128 4.76 -9.38 13.01
N ILE A 129 4.42 -8.10 12.99
CA ILE A 129 3.71 -7.50 11.87
C ILE A 129 4.58 -7.46 10.61
N ARG A 130 5.84 -7.11 10.73
CA ARG A 130 6.76 -7.05 9.58
C ARG A 130 7.36 -8.42 9.22
N GLY A 131 7.25 -9.40 10.11
CA GLY A 131 7.74 -10.76 9.90
C GLY A 131 6.71 -11.74 9.34
N THR A 132 5.44 -11.32 9.19
CA THR A 132 4.36 -12.18 8.68
C THR A 132 3.66 -11.54 7.48
N PRO A 133 3.12 -12.35 6.52
CA PRO A 133 2.43 -11.82 5.35
C PRO A 133 1.13 -11.10 5.73
N VAL A 134 0.87 -9.96 5.10
CA VAL A 134 -0.34 -9.15 5.36
C VAL A 134 -1.65 -9.93 5.14
N VAL A 135 -1.68 -10.83 4.15
CA VAL A 135 -2.86 -11.69 3.88
C VAL A 135 -3.17 -12.58 5.10
N VAL A 136 -2.14 -13.17 5.71
CA VAL A 136 -2.31 -14.04 6.88
C VAL A 136 -2.82 -13.22 8.07
N GLN A 137 -2.29 -12.01 8.27
CA GLN A 137 -2.77 -11.10 9.31
C GLN A 137 -4.24 -10.72 9.09
N LEU A 138 -4.62 -10.40 7.85
CA LEU A 138 -6.00 -10.10 7.48
C LEU A 138 -6.94 -11.26 7.83
N LEU A 139 -6.57 -12.50 7.46
CA LEU A 139 -7.36 -13.70 7.74
C LEU A 139 -7.50 -13.97 9.25
N ILE A 140 -6.41 -13.81 10.03
CA ILE A 140 -6.44 -13.95 11.49
C ILE A 140 -7.38 -12.91 12.11
N ILE A 141 -7.23 -11.64 11.71
CA ILE A 141 -8.03 -10.54 12.26
C ILE A 141 -9.51 -10.77 11.92
N TYR A 142 -9.82 -11.17 10.69
CA TYR A 142 -11.18 -11.35 10.24
C TYR A 142 -11.85 -12.60 10.84
N PHE A 143 -11.22 -13.78 10.69
CA PHE A 143 -11.87 -15.05 11.06
C PHE A 143 -11.70 -15.44 12.54
N ILE A 144 -10.71 -14.88 13.25
CA ILE A 144 -10.44 -15.25 14.64
C ILE A 144 -10.80 -14.11 15.58
N ILE A 145 -10.29 -12.89 15.33
CA ILE A 145 -10.47 -11.77 16.28
C ILE A 145 -11.86 -11.15 16.14
N PHE A 146 -12.33 -10.93 14.91
CA PHE A 146 -13.60 -10.27 14.61
C PHE A 146 -14.61 -11.20 13.95
N ALA A 147 -14.58 -12.52 14.28
CA ALA A 147 -15.45 -13.53 13.68
C ALA A 147 -16.96 -13.24 13.79
N SER A 148 -17.37 -12.45 14.76
CA SER A 148 -18.78 -12.07 14.99
C SER A 148 -19.17 -10.73 14.37
N SER A 149 -18.23 -10.02 13.74
CA SER A 149 -18.50 -8.70 13.15
C SER A 149 -19.04 -8.84 11.72
N THR A 150 -19.98 -7.99 11.36
CA THR A 150 -20.58 -7.94 10.01
C THR A 150 -20.02 -6.83 9.14
N ASN A 151 -19.06 -6.04 9.64
CA ASN A 151 -18.52 -4.89 8.90
C ASN A 151 -17.14 -5.23 8.30
N ASP A 152 -17.16 -5.88 7.15
CA ASP A 152 -15.94 -6.34 6.45
C ASP A 152 -14.96 -5.19 6.12
N ILE A 153 -15.48 -4.01 5.75
CA ILE A 153 -14.67 -2.83 5.42
C ILE A 153 -13.91 -2.34 6.67
N LEU A 154 -14.58 -2.28 7.82
CA LEU A 154 -13.94 -1.87 9.07
C LEU A 154 -12.83 -2.84 9.46
N ILE A 155 -13.10 -4.15 9.37
CA ILE A 155 -12.12 -5.18 9.74
C ILE A 155 -10.90 -5.12 8.80
N ALA A 156 -11.13 -5.01 7.51
CA ALA A 156 -10.05 -4.84 6.53
C ALA A 156 -9.24 -3.56 6.82
N THR A 157 -9.92 -2.45 7.13
CA THR A 157 -9.27 -1.18 7.51
C THR A 157 -8.39 -1.35 8.74
N LEU A 158 -8.86 -2.05 9.78
CA LEU A 158 -8.08 -2.33 10.98
C LEU A 158 -6.85 -3.19 10.66
N ALA A 159 -7.03 -4.26 9.88
CA ALA A 159 -5.95 -5.17 9.53
C ALA A 159 -4.83 -4.45 8.75
N PHE A 160 -5.19 -3.73 7.70
CA PHE A 160 -4.23 -2.97 6.89
C PHE A 160 -3.65 -1.78 7.66
N GLY A 161 -4.43 -1.12 8.53
CA GLY A 161 -3.96 -0.01 9.36
C GLY A 161 -2.94 -0.45 10.40
N ILE A 162 -3.17 -1.60 11.05
CA ILE A 162 -2.20 -2.21 11.98
C ILE A 162 -0.92 -2.61 11.22
N ASN A 163 -1.05 -3.16 10.03
CA ASN A 163 0.10 -3.51 9.20
C ASN A 163 0.90 -2.27 8.79
N SER A 164 0.27 -1.28 8.15
CA SER A 164 0.91 -0.03 7.71
C SER A 164 1.51 0.74 8.89
N GLY A 165 0.89 0.69 10.08
CA GLY A 165 1.40 1.33 11.29
C GLY A 165 2.81 0.88 11.67
N ALA A 166 3.16 -0.38 11.43
CA ALA A 166 4.49 -0.90 11.66
C ALA A 166 5.52 -0.33 10.68
N TYR A 167 5.16 -0.17 9.40
CA TYR A 167 6.04 0.45 8.40
C TYR A 167 6.20 1.94 8.64
N VAL A 168 5.10 2.65 8.91
CA VAL A 168 5.12 4.08 9.25
C VAL A 168 5.99 4.34 10.49
N ALA A 169 5.90 3.49 11.53
CA ALA A 169 6.73 3.62 12.72
C ALA A 169 8.23 3.56 12.41
N GLU A 170 8.64 2.64 11.55
CA GLU A 170 10.04 2.53 11.13
C GLU A 170 10.48 3.68 10.22
N ILE A 171 9.61 4.17 9.33
CA ILE A 171 9.88 5.34 8.49
C ILE A 171 10.11 6.57 9.38
N LEU A 172 9.22 6.82 10.34
CA LEU A 172 9.34 7.95 11.27
C LEU A 172 10.59 7.82 12.15
N ARG A 173 10.83 6.64 12.72
CA ARG A 173 12.02 6.38 13.53
C ARG A 173 13.30 6.58 12.74
N GLY A 174 13.37 6.05 11.52
CA GLY A 174 14.50 6.25 10.60
C GLY A 174 14.72 7.73 10.26
N GLY A 175 13.63 8.47 10.03
CA GLY A 175 13.68 9.91 9.79
C GLY A 175 14.22 10.70 10.98
N ILE A 176 13.80 10.37 12.21
CA ILE A 176 14.32 11.03 13.42
C ILE A 176 15.81 10.72 13.60
N MET A 177 16.20 9.47 13.36
CA MET A 177 17.60 9.04 13.50
C MET A 177 18.53 9.59 12.40
N SER A 178 17.99 10.06 11.28
CA SER A 178 18.75 10.69 10.20
C SER A 178 19.15 12.14 10.47
N ILE A 179 18.55 12.76 11.49
CA ILE A 179 18.88 14.13 11.87
C ILE A 179 20.21 14.16 12.62
N ASP A 180 21.07 15.11 12.27
CA ASP A 180 22.37 15.29 12.91
C ASP A 180 22.25 15.53 14.41
N LYS A 181 23.07 14.86 15.22
CA LYS A 181 23.08 14.99 16.67
C LYS A 181 23.36 16.42 17.13
N GLY A 182 24.12 17.18 16.35
CA GLY A 182 24.39 18.58 16.60
C GLY A 182 23.12 19.45 16.66
N GLN A 183 22.03 19.06 15.98
CA GLN A 183 20.75 19.76 16.09
C GLN A 183 20.13 19.62 17.49
N PHE A 184 20.32 18.47 18.14
CA PHE A 184 19.88 18.25 19.53
C PHE A 184 20.77 19.04 20.50
N GLU A 185 22.06 19.14 20.23
CA GLU A 185 23.02 19.88 21.04
C GLU A 185 22.79 21.40 20.90
N ALA A 186 22.55 21.88 19.70
CA ALA A 186 22.21 23.28 19.44
C ALA A 186 20.92 23.69 20.16
N GLY A 187 19.88 22.84 20.12
CA GLY A 187 18.63 23.09 20.86
C GLY A 187 18.87 23.24 22.37
N ARG A 188 19.71 22.37 22.94
CA ARG A 188 20.07 22.46 24.36
C ARG A 188 20.90 23.70 24.68
N SER A 189 21.78 24.10 23.80
CA SER A 189 22.65 25.27 23.98
C SER A 189 21.87 26.60 24.03
N ILE A 190 20.71 26.68 23.36
CA ILE A 190 19.79 27.82 23.44
C ILE A 190 18.76 27.69 24.57
N GLY A 191 18.88 26.67 25.43
CA GLY A 191 18.06 26.50 26.62
C GLY A 191 16.75 25.69 26.39
N PHE A 192 16.58 25.07 25.23
CA PHE A 192 15.42 24.21 24.99
C PHE A 192 15.52 22.90 25.77
N ASN A 193 14.41 22.50 26.37
CA ASN A 193 14.30 21.14 26.88
C ASN A 193 14.11 20.14 25.71
N TYR A 194 14.16 18.84 26.02
CA TYR A 194 14.06 17.78 25.02
C TYR A 194 12.78 17.90 24.15
N LEU A 195 11.63 18.15 24.78
CA LEU A 195 10.35 18.25 24.07
C LEU A 195 10.33 19.48 23.14
N GLN A 196 10.84 20.61 23.59
CA GLN A 196 10.94 21.84 22.79
C GLN A 196 11.90 21.64 21.61
N THR A 197 13.05 21.01 21.84
CA THR A 197 14.00 20.66 20.76
C THR A 197 13.34 19.75 19.73
N MET A 198 12.61 18.71 20.18
CA MET A 198 11.88 17.81 19.29
C MET A 198 10.84 18.57 18.46
N LEU A 199 9.98 19.38 19.09
CA LEU A 199 8.84 20.02 18.41
C LEU A 199 9.28 21.15 17.47
N TYR A 200 10.25 21.97 17.87
CA TYR A 200 10.59 23.19 17.13
C TYR A 200 11.78 23.02 16.17
N ILE A 201 12.67 22.05 16.40
CA ILE A 201 13.86 21.85 15.58
C ILE A 201 13.82 20.54 14.82
N ILE A 202 13.60 19.43 15.50
CA ILE A 202 13.74 18.08 14.92
C ILE A 202 12.55 17.70 14.05
N ILE A 203 11.32 17.75 14.60
CA ILE A 203 10.11 17.29 13.87
C ILE A 203 9.90 18.03 12.54
N PRO A 204 10.09 19.36 12.42
CA PRO A 204 9.95 20.05 11.14
C PRO A 204 10.93 19.53 10.06
N GLN A 205 12.16 19.19 10.46
CA GLN A 205 13.16 18.62 9.56
C GLN A 205 12.81 17.18 9.20
N VAL A 206 12.43 16.37 10.21
CA VAL A 206 11.99 14.97 10.01
C VAL A 206 10.83 14.90 9.05
N LEU A 207 9.80 15.74 9.20
CA LEU A 207 8.63 15.74 8.32
C LEU A 207 9.01 15.96 6.85
N LYS A 208 9.95 16.87 6.58
CA LYS A 208 10.44 17.05 5.21
C LYS A 208 11.11 15.80 4.65
N ASN A 209 11.93 15.13 5.46
CA ASN A 209 12.69 13.96 5.06
C ASN A 209 11.80 12.72 4.86
N VAL A 210 10.79 12.52 5.72
CA VAL A 210 9.97 11.30 5.71
C VAL A 210 8.72 11.40 4.84
N LEU A 211 8.23 12.61 4.54
CA LEU A 211 6.99 12.78 3.79
C LEU A 211 6.99 12.06 2.42
N PRO A 212 8.07 12.10 1.60
CA PRO A 212 8.11 11.33 0.36
C PRO A 212 7.98 9.83 0.59
N THR A 213 8.63 9.32 1.64
CA THR A 213 8.60 7.88 1.98
C THR A 213 7.22 7.47 2.49
N LEU A 214 6.56 8.30 3.29
CA LEU A 214 5.19 8.07 3.75
C LEU A 214 4.17 8.06 2.59
N LEU A 215 4.35 8.93 1.61
CA LEU A 215 3.51 8.95 0.41
C LEU A 215 3.74 7.71 -0.45
N ASN A 216 4.97 7.20 -0.53
CA ASN A 216 5.26 5.93 -1.21
C ASN A 216 4.69 4.74 -0.44
N GLU A 217 4.68 4.78 0.90
CA GLU A 217 4.00 3.77 1.73
C GLU A 217 2.48 3.76 1.47
N PHE A 218 1.85 4.93 1.31
CA PHE A 218 0.45 5.01 0.91
C PHE A 218 0.17 4.32 -0.43
N ILE A 219 1.07 4.50 -1.43
CA ILE A 219 0.96 3.82 -2.73
C ILE A 219 1.16 2.30 -2.58
N ALA A 220 2.05 1.86 -1.70
CA ALA A 220 2.25 0.44 -1.41
C ALA A 220 0.99 -0.16 -0.77
N LEU A 221 0.44 0.50 0.25
CA LEU A 221 -0.78 0.10 0.94
C LEU A 221 -1.97 -0.03 -0.02
N LEU A 222 -2.13 0.90 -0.98
CA LEU A 222 -3.19 0.82 -1.99
C LEU A 222 -3.10 -0.47 -2.83
N LYS A 223 -1.91 -0.96 -3.13
CA LYS A 223 -1.72 -2.24 -3.82
C LYS A 223 -1.95 -3.44 -2.89
N GLU A 224 -1.56 -3.32 -1.63
CA GLU A 224 -1.76 -4.36 -0.63
C GLU A 224 -3.23 -4.59 -0.31
N THR A 225 -4.08 -3.55 -0.37
CA THR A 225 -5.53 -3.71 -0.18
C THR A 225 -6.20 -4.57 -1.26
N SER A 226 -5.52 -4.87 -2.37
CA SER A 226 -6.00 -5.79 -3.42
C SER A 226 -6.29 -7.22 -2.94
N VAL A 227 -5.83 -7.58 -1.74
CA VAL A 227 -6.13 -8.87 -1.11
C VAL A 227 -7.33 -8.82 -0.14
N ALA A 228 -8.01 -7.68 0.01
CA ALA A 228 -9.21 -7.56 0.85
C ALA A 228 -10.35 -8.49 0.40
N GLY A 229 -10.34 -8.86 -0.87
CA GLY A 229 -11.28 -9.83 -1.43
C GLY A 229 -11.26 -11.21 -0.75
N TYR A 230 -10.17 -11.61 -0.09
CA TYR A 230 -10.09 -12.89 0.65
C TYR A 230 -11.06 -12.96 1.85
N VAL A 231 -11.44 -11.82 2.39
CA VAL A 231 -12.35 -11.71 3.54
C VAL A 231 -13.74 -11.17 3.17
N GLY A 232 -14.14 -11.31 1.92
CA GLY A 232 -15.51 -10.95 1.52
C GLY A 232 -15.67 -9.51 1.00
N VAL A 233 -14.73 -8.61 1.25
CA VAL A 233 -14.77 -7.24 0.74
C VAL A 233 -14.78 -7.23 -0.79
N VAL A 234 -15.70 -6.46 -1.38
CA VAL A 234 -15.69 -6.23 -2.82
C VAL A 234 -14.73 -5.06 -3.11
N ASP A 235 -13.43 -5.37 -3.17
CA ASP A 235 -12.39 -4.48 -3.68
C ASP A 235 -12.32 -4.53 -5.22
N LEU A 236 -11.46 -3.73 -5.82
CA LEU A 236 -11.30 -3.67 -7.28
C LEU A 236 -10.88 -5.03 -7.87
N THR A 237 -10.02 -5.79 -7.20
CA THR A 237 -9.56 -7.12 -7.66
C THR A 237 -10.70 -8.15 -7.61
N ARG A 238 -11.47 -8.16 -6.52
CA ARG A 238 -12.64 -9.03 -6.38
C ARG A 238 -13.73 -8.66 -7.37
N ALA A 239 -13.95 -7.38 -7.64
CA ALA A 239 -14.88 -6.91 -8.67
C ALA A 239 -14.51 -7.47 -10.06
N GLY A 240 -13.22 -7.40 -10.44
CA GLY A 240 -12.74 -8.03 -11.67
C GLY A 240 -12.91 -9.54 -11.71
N ASN A 241 -12.65 -10.22 -10.59
CA ASN A 241 -12.86 -11.67 -10.46
C ASN A 241 -14.35 -12.06 -10.54
N ALA A 242 -15.26 -11.23 -10.00
CA ALA A 242 -16.70 -11.45 -10.13
C ALA A 242 -17.17 -11.37 -11.59
N ILE A 243 -16.65 -10.38 -12.35
CA ILE A 243 -16.93 -10.27 -13.79
C ILE A 243 -16.37 -11.49 -14.52
N ARG A 244 -15.12 -11.89 -14.25
CA ARG A 244 -14.51 -13.09 -14.80
C ARG A 244 -15.36 -14.33 -14.58
N GLY A 245 -15.84 -14.53 -13.35
CA GLY A 245 -16.70 -15.67 -13.02
C GLY A 245 -18.06 -15.64 -13.72
N ALA A 246 -18.64 -14.45 -13.91
CA ALA A 246 -19.93 -14.28 -14.57
C ALA A 246 -19.87 -14.38 -16.11
N THR A 247 -18.72 -14.11 -16.71
CA THR A 247 -18.54 -14.09 -18.17
C THR A 247 -17.70 -15.23 -18.70
N PHE A 248 -17.09 -16.02 -17.82
CA PHE A 248 -16.08 -17.05 -18.15
C PHE A 248 -14.91 -16.50 -18.99
N SER A 249 -14.72 -15.19 -19.01
CA SER A 249 -13.65 -14.48 -19.72
C SER A 249 -12.63 -13.96 -18.71
N ALA A 250 -11.41 -14.51 -18.69
CA ALA A 250 -10.39 -14.13 -17.72
C ALA A 250 -9.60 -12.88 -18.17
N PHE A 251 -9.29 -12.78 -19.44
CA PHE A 251 -8.35 -11.80 -19.96
C PHE A 251 -8.82 -10.35 -19.77
N MET A 252 -10.00 -10.01 -20.30
CA MET A 252 -10.49 -8.63 -20.30
C MET A 252 -10.69 -8.04 -18.88
N PRO A 253 -11.37 -8.71 -17.95
CA PRO A 253 -11.58 -8.18 -16.60
C PRO A 253 -10.28 -8.00 -15.81
N LEU A 254 -9.36 -8.96 -15.90
CA LEU A 254 -8.09 -8.88 -15.16
C LEU A 254 -7.16 -7.80 -15.71
N ILE A 255 -7.10 -7.65 -17.04
CA ILE A 255 -6.35 -6.56 -17.66
C ILE A 255 -6.96 -5.20 -17.30
N ALA A 256 -8.29 -5.06 -17.30
CA ALA A 256 -8.94 -3.83 -16.87
C ALA A 256 -8.58 -3.46 -15.43
N VAL A 257 -8.63 -4.42 -14.51
CA VAL A 257 -8.19 -4.23 -13.10
C VAL A 257 -6.73 -3.76 -13.05
N ALA A 258 -5.84 -4.44 -13.77
CA ALA A 258 -4.42 -4.08 -13.81
C ALA A 258 -4.19 -2.67 -14.36
N LEU A 259 -4.90 -2.28 -15.43
CA LEU A 259 -4.81 -0.95 -16.02
C LEU A 259 -5.35 0.15 -15.09
N ILE A 260 -6.45 -0.13 -14.37
CA ILE A 260 -7.00 0.82 -13.39
C ILE A 260 -6.00 1.03 -12.24
N TYR A 261 -5.43 -0.05 -11.67
CA TYR A 261 -4.37 0.08 -10.65
C TYR A 261 -3.16 0.85 -11.19
N LEU A 262 -2.70 0.52 -12.39
CA LEU A 262 -1.57 1.20 -13.01
C LEU A 262 -1.83 2.70 -13.18
N ALA A 263 -3.02 3.08 -13.69
CA ALA A 263 -3.39 4.48 -13.88
C ALA A 263 -3.38 5.25 -12.56
N ILE A 264 -3.96 4.67 -11.49
CA ILE A 264 -4.01 5.31 -10.17
C ILE A 264 -2.61 5.43 -9.56
N VAL A 265 -1.81 4.36 -9.62
CA VAL A 265 -0.43 4.36 -9.10
C VAL A 265 0.42 5.38 -9.86
N MET A 266 0.29 5.46 -11.18
CA MET A 266 1.01 6.47 -11.99
C MET A 266 0.61 7.90 -11.60
N LEU A 267 -0.69 8.16 -11.43
CA LEU A 267 -1.21 9.45 -10.99
C LEU A 267 -0.66 9.83 -9.60
N LEU A 268 -0.74 8.92 -8.64
CA LEU A 268 -0.22 9.15 -7.29
C LEU A 268 1.29 9.36 -7.29
N THR A 269 2.05 8.54 -8.02
CA THR A 269 3.51 8.68 -8.15
C THR A 269 3.89 10.03 -8.78
N TRP A 270 3.13 10.50 -9.75
CA TRP A 270 3.33 11.82 -10.35
C TRP A 270 3.09 12.94 -9.33
N ILE A 271 2.02 12.85 -8.51
CA ILE A 271 1.72 13.81 -7.44
C ILE A 271 2.85 13.81 -6.41
N VAL A 272 3.28 12.62 -5.94
CA VAL A 272 4.41 12.45 -5.01
C VAL A 272 5.68 13.10 -5.55
N GLY A 273 5.99 12.89 -6.83
CA GLY A 273 7.15 13.51 -7.49
C GLY A 273 7.08 15.04 -7.57
N ILE A 274 5.89 15.64 -7.60
CA ILE A 274 5.72 17.11 -7.51
C ILE A 274 6.02 17.58 -6.09
N ILE A 275 5.47 16.91 -5.09
CA ILE A 275 5.67 17.24 -3.67
C ILE A 275 7.16 17.14 -3.32
N GLU A 276 7.81 16.04 -3.69
CA GLU A 276 9.24 15.82 -3.45
C GLU A 276 10.10 16.93 -4.06
N ARG A 277 9.82 17.34 -5.29
CA ARG A 277 10.53 18.44 -5.94
C ARG A 277 10.34 19.79 -5.25
N ARG A 278 9.17 20.04 -4.66
CA ARG A 278 8.91 21.27 -3.89
C ARG A 278 9.66 21.27 -2.56
N LEU A 279 9.69 20.13 -1.87
CA LEU A 279 10.41 19.99 -0.60
C LEU A 279 11.92 20.21 -0.76
N ARG A 280 12.53 19.63 -1.80
CA ARG A 280 13.97 19.82 -2.10
C ARG A 280 14.36 21.23 -2.50
N LYS A 281 13.41 22.05 -2.96
CA LYS A 281 13.71 23.46 -3.29
C LYS A 281 13.68 24.39 -2.07
N SER A 282 13.20 23.89 -0.93
CA SER A 282 13.13 24.65 0.32
C SER A 282 14.31 24.35 1.27
N GLU A 283 15.30 23.60 0.78
CA GLU A 283 16.64 23.43 1.37
C GLU A 283 17.61 24.45 0.76
#